data_d11b32eb4b9c3fbb1012e58438bcd482
#
_entry.id   d11b32eb4b9c3fbb1012e58438bcd482
#
_cell.length_a   1.000
_cell.length_b   1.000
_cell.length_c   1.000
_cell.angle_alpha   90.00
_cell.angle_beta   90.00
_cell.angle_gamma   90.00
#
_symmetry.space_group_name_H-M   'P 1'
#
loop_
_entity.id
_entity.type
_entity.pdbx_description
1 polymer ?
#
loop_
_entity_poly.entity_id
_entity_poly.type
_entity_poly.pdbx_seq_one_letter_code
_entity_poly.pdbx_strand_id
1 'polypeptide(L)'
;MSHSAHGAIPVISATGLFTPSDTISNAELVASFNAYADRYNAAHPDTEPLTHSSVEFVEKASGIKSRHVMDKTAILDPDIMEPRYAERPNDQISLMAEIGVAACRDALAKAGRDIADVDAVLCAASNMQRAYPAMAVEIQHELGMERGFGFDMNVACSSATFGIQTAADYIRSGNARSVLVVNPEITSGHLNWRDRDSHFIFGDVATAILVEA
;
A
#
# COMPACT_ATOMS: atom_id res chain seq x y z
N MET A 1 -17.61 -25.58 37.78
CA MET A 1 -16.28 -25.05 37.43
C MET A 1 -16.53 -23.81 36.55
N SER A 2 -16.42 -22.61 37.13
CA SER A 2 -16.62 -21.36 36.40
C SER A 2 -15.36 -21.07 35.62
N HIS A 3 -15.36 -21.32 34.32
CA HIS A 3 -14.37 -20.72 33.45
C HIS A 3 -14.67 -19.21 33.39
N SER A 4 -13.85 -18.43 34.04
CA SER A 4 -13.82 -16.98 33.82
C SER A 4 -13.44 -16.76 32.35
N ALA A 5 -14.44 -16.47 31.56
CA ALA A 5 -14.27 -16.05 30.17
C ALA A 5 -13.71 -14.61 30.14
N HIS A 6 -12.47 -14.44 30.61
CA HIS A 6 -11.68 -13.29 30.21
C HIS A 6 -11.01 -13.73 28.90
N GLY A 7 -11.63 -13.36 27.78
CA GLY A 7 -11.01 -13.52 26.47
C GLY A 7 -9.63 -12.84 26.47
N ALA A 8 -8.71 -13.37 25.67
CA ALA A 8 -7.39 -12.78 25.53
C ALA A 8 -7.52 -11.29 25.14
N ILE A 9 -6.65 -10.46 25.70
CA ILE A 9 -6.63 -9.01 25.41
C ILE A 9 -5.71 -8.82 24.19
N PRO A 10 -6.27 -8.43 23.03
CA PRO A 10 -5.45 -8.18 21.85
C PRO A 10 -4.59 -6.94 22.06
N VAL A 11 -3.31 -7.03 21.69
CA VAL A 11 -2.36 -5.93 21.71
C VAL A 11 -1.65 -5.81 20.38
N ILE A 12 -1.29 -4.59 19.96
CA ILE A 12 -0.37 -4.37 18.86
C ILE A 12 1.04 -4.53 19.41
N SER A 13 1.73 -5.60 19.02
CA SER A 13 3.06 -5.94 19.52
C SER A 13 4.18 -5.35 18.67
N ALA A 14 3.94 -5.18 17.35
CA ALA A 14 4.90 -4.54 16.47
C ALA A 14 4.21 -3.96 15.21
N THR A 15 4.94 -3.07 14.55
CA THR A 15 4.59 -2.56 13.22
C THR A 15 5.78 -2.64 12.28
N GLY A 16 5.51 -2.92 11.01
CA GLY A 16 6.51 -2.97 9.96
C GLY A 16 6.20 -1.98 8.85
N LEU A 17 7.24 -1.60 8.12
CA LEU A 17 7.17 -0.63 7.05
C LEU A 17 8.06 -1.05 5.89
N PHE A 18 7.54 -0.92 4.69
CA PHE A 18 8.31 -0.86 3.45
C PHE A 18 7.99 0.46 2.74
N THR A 19 9.03 1.19 2.35
CA THR A 19 8.91 2.42 1.57
C THR A 19 9.76 2.29 0.33
N PRO A 20 9.23 2.53 -0.88
CA PRO A 20 10.03 2.58 -2.10
C PRO A 20 11.19 3.56 -1.98
N SER A 21 12.30 3.25 -2.65
CA SER A 21 13.49 4.13 -2.67
C SER A 21 13.27 5.40 -3.47
N ASP A 22 12.47 5.33 -4.53
CA ASP A 22 12.21 6.46 -5.40
C ASP A 22 11.29 7.48 -4.73
N THR A 23 11.69 8.74 -4.82
CA THR A 23 10.92 9.87 -4.26
C THR A 23 10.73 10.93 -5.32
N ILE A 24 9.49 11.40 -5.47
CA ILE A 24 9.15 12.54 -6.33
C ILE A 24 8.88 13.75 -5.44
N SER A 25 9.66 14.81 -5.60
CA SER A 25 9.42 16.12 -4.97
C SER A 25 8.30 16.89 -5.70
N ASN A 26 7.72 17.89 -5.04
CA ASN A 26 6.75 18.77 -5.70
C ASN A 26 7.37 19.52 -6.89
N ALA A 27 8.64 19.90 -6.81
CA ALA A 27 9.32 20.58 -7.91
C ALA A 27 9.44 19.69 -9.18
N GLU A 28 9.83 18.42 -9.00
CA GLU A 28 9.90 17.46 -10.11
C GLU A 28 8.52 17.17 -10.70
N LEU A 29 7.53 16.95 -9.85
CA LEU A 29 6.14 16.70 -10.28
C LEU A 29 5.58 17.84 -11.08
N VAL A 30 5.73 19.08 -10.60
CA VAL A 30 5.26 20.30 -11.26
C VAL A 30 5.98 20.53 -12.58
N ALA A 31 7.30 20.30 -12.62
CA ALA A 31 8.06 20.45 -13.88
C ALA A 31 7.58 19.46 -14.95
N SER A 32 7.37 18.21 -14.58
CA SER A 32 6.85 17.18 -15.49
C SER A 32 5.44 17.52 -15.99
N PHE A 33 4.54 17.86 -15.08
CA PHE A 33 3.16 18.22 -15.43
C PHE A 33 3.10 19.45 -16.32
N ASN A 34 3.85 20.51 -16.03
CA ASN A 34 3.83 21.74 -16.83
C ASN A 34 4.39 21.50 -18.25
N ALA A 35 5.43 20.65 -18.37
CA ALA A 35 5.93 20.26 -19.69
C ALA A 35 4.89 19.47 -20.49
N TYR A 36 4.12 18.59 -19.85
CA TYR A 36 2.97 17.94 -20.48
C TYR A 36 1.89 18.94 -20.89
N ALA A 37 1.51 19.87 -20.00
CA ALA A 37 0.49 20.88 -20.26
C ALA A 37 0.88 21.77 -21.46
N ASP A 38 2.14 22.19 -21.58
CA ASP A 38 2.65 22.98 -22.72
C ASP A 38 2.52 22.21 -24.03
N ARG A 39 2.90 20.93 -24.05
CA ARG A 39 2.77 20.07 -25.26
C ARG A 39 1.31 19.87 -25.63
N TYR A 40 0.46 19.58 -24.63
CA TYR A 40 -0.97 19.41 -24.85
C TYR A 40 -1.62 20.66 -25.45
N ASN A 41 -1.36 21.84 -24.86
CA ASN A 41 -1.92 23.09 -25.28
C ASN A 41 -1.46 23.45 -26.71
N ALA A 42 -0.19 23.20 -27.02
CA ALA A 42 0.33 23.43 -28.39
C ALA A 42 -0.31 22.51 -29.46
N ALA A 43 -0.61 21.27 -29.07
CA ALA A 43 -1.23 20.27 -29.93
C ALA A 43 -2.75 20.48 -30.11
N HIS A 44 -3.41 21.18 -29.16
CA HIS A 44 -4.86 21.33 -29.09
C HIS A 44 -5.28 22.80 -28.93
N PRO A 45 -4.95 23.68 -29.93
CA PRO A 45 -5.17 25.13 -29.81
C PRO A 45 -6.64 25.54 -29.72
N ASP A 46 -7.56 24.67 -30.15
CA ASP A 46 -9.00 24.93 -30.15
C ASP A 46 -9.72 24.42 -28.86
N THR A 47 -8.98 23.89 -27.90
CA THR A 47 -9.53 23.42 -26.61
C THR A 47 -9.18 24.39 -25.48
N GLU A 48 -9.92 24.28 -24.34
CA GLU A 48 -9.54 25.02 -23.15
C GLU A 48 -8.14 24.59 -22.72
N PRO A 49 -7.20 25.52 -22.52
CA PRO A 49 -5.83 25.16 -22.20
C PRO A 49 -5.71 24.61 -20.80
N LEU A 50 -4.87 23.60 -20.63
CA LEU A 50 -4.48 23.10 -19.30
C LEU A 50 -3.71 24.19 -18.56
N THR A 51 -4.12 24.45 -17.32
CA THR A 51 -3.47 25.41 -16.45
C THR A 51 -2.25 24.77 -15.78
N HIS A 52 -1.12 25.50 -15.75
CA HIS A 52 0.08 25.06 -15.03
C HIS A 52 -0.18 24.81 -13.54
N SER A 53 0.58 23.90 -12.97
CA SER A 53 0.66 23.69 -11.53
C SER A 53 1.80 24.48 -10.91
N SER A 54 1.83 24.61 -9.58
CA SER A 54 2.96 25.18 -8.84
C SER A 54 3.20 24.42 -7.55
N VAL A 55 4.42 24.52 -7.02
CA VAL A 55 4.79 23.93 -5.73
C VAL A 55 3.90 24.49 -4.61
N GLU A 56 3.65 25.80 -4.62
CA GLU A 56 2.79 26.48 -3.65
C GLU A 56 1.35 25.98 -3.69
N PHE A 57 0.83 25.71 -4.90
CA PHE A 57 -0.50 25.12 -5.06
C PHE A 57 -0.56 23.75 -4.43
N VAL A 58 0.39 22.84 -4.71
CA VAL A 58 0.43 21.48 -4.17
C VAL A 58 0.56 21.52 -2.64
N GLU A 59 1.47 22.32 -2.10
CA GLU A 59 1.65 22.41 -0.66
C GLU A 59 0.45 23.02 0.06
N LYS A 60 -0.18 24.03 -0.51
CA LYS A 60 -1.39 24.66 0.05
C LYS A 60 -2.59 23.71 0.03
N ALA A 61 -2.73 22.91 -1.04
CA ALA A 61 -3.85 22.00 -1.21
C ALA A 61 -3.74 20.75 -0.32
N SER A 62 -2.53 20.26 -0.06
CA SER A 62 -2.32 18.94 0.55
C SER A 62 -1.39 18.92 1.77
N GLY A 63 -0.49 19.88 1.91
CA GLY A 63 0.63 19.80 2.85
C GLY A 63 1.75 18.84 2.46
N ILE A 64 1.59 18.11 1.32
CA ILE A 64 2.55 17.10 0.85
C ILE A 64 3.75 17.82 0.21
N LYS A 65 4.95 17.39 0.56
CA LYS A 65 6.21 17.90 -0.01
C LYS A 65 6.87 16.94 -0.99
N SER A 66 6.68 15.63 -0.78
CA SER A 66 7.19 14.57 -1.63
C SER A 66 6.36 13.31 -1.48
N ARG A 67 6.47 12.36 -2.39
CA ARG A 67 5.84 11.04 -2.35
C ARG A 67 6.81 9.97 -2.79
N HIS A 68 6.75 8.81 -2.15
CA HIS A 68 7.47 7.62 -2.58
C HIS A 68 6.67 6.90 -3.64
N VAL A 69 7.35 6.36 -4.66
CA VAL A 69 6.73 5.63 -5.77
C VAL A 69 7.62 4.47 -6.20
N MET A 70 7.02 3.44 -6.80
CA MET A 70 7.77 2.28 -7.31
C MET A 70 8.45 2.56 -8.66
N ASP A 71 7.95 3.51 -9.44
CA ASP A 71 8.54 3.92 -10.73
C ASP A 71 8.46 5.44 -10.91
N LYS A 72 9.53 6.11 -10.52
CA LYS A 72 9.68 7.56 -10.68
C LYS A 72 9.85 7.97 -12.14
N THR A 73 10.61 7.18 -12.90
CA THR A 73 11.09 7.57 -14.23
C THR A 73 9.94 7.73 -15.21
N ALA A 74 9.05 6.75 -15.31
CA ALA A 74 7.93 6.78 -16.24
C ALA A 74 6.86 7.80 -15.80
N ILE A 75 6.66 7.98 -14.49
CA ILE A 75 5.74 8.99 -13.96
C ILE A 75 6.19 10.41 -14.34
N LEU A 76 7.47 10.70 -14.26
CA LEU A 76 8.01 12.04 -14.54
C LEU A 76 8.29 12.32 -16.03
N ASP A 77 8.17 11.31 -16.88
CA ASP A 77 8.27 11.51 -18.33
C ASP A 77 6.98 12.16 -18.86
N PRO A 78 7.02 13.40 -19.39
CA PRO A 78 5.82 14.09 -19.87
C PRO A 78 5.07 13.39 -21.02
N ASP A 79 5.72 12.45 -21.70
CA ASP A 79 5.10 11.67 -22.76
C ASP A 79 4.39 10.41 -22.24
N ILE A 80 4.75 9.97 -21.03
CA ILE A 80 4.24 8.75 -20.38
C ILE A 80 3.28 9.08 -19.25
N MET A 81 3.76 9.73 -18.20
CA MET A 81 3.02 10.16 -17.00
C MET A 81 2.14 9.05 -16.39
N GLU A 82 2.70 7.87 -16.32
CA GLU A 82 2.12 6.69 -15.67
C GLU A 82 3.25 5.73 -15.27
N PRO A 83 3.15 5.02 -14.15
CA PRO A 83 4.16 4.04 -13.81
C PRO A 83 4.13 2.87 -14.79
N ARG A 84 5.31 2.33 -15.11
CA ARG A 84 5.46 1.17 -15.98
C ARG A 84 6.14 0.05 -15.24
N TYR A 85 5.36 -0.94 -14.85
CA TYR A 85 5.86 -2.12 -14.18
C TYR A 85 6.11 -3.23 -15.20
N ALA A 86 7.24 -3.91 -15.07
CA ALA A 86 7.51 -5.09 -15.87
C ALA A 86 6.45 -6.17 -15.57
N GLU A 87 5.92 -6.78 -16.63
CA GLU A 87 5.05 -7.95 -16.49
C GLU A 87 5.82 -9.07 -15.79
N ARG A 88 5.21 -9.69 -14.81
CA ARG A 88 5.79 -10.80 -14.06
C ARG A 88 5.14 -12.11 -14.48
N PRO A 89 5.94 -13.16 -14.72
CA PRO A 89 5.38 -14.50 -14.98
C PRO A 89 4.61 -15.02 -13.76
N ASN A 90 3.70 -15.96 -13.99
CA ASN A 90 2.76 -16.46 -12.98
C ASN A 90 3.42 -17.20 -11.80
N ASP A 91 4.68 -17.61 -11.94
CA ASP A 91 5.49 -18.23 -10.90
C ASP A 91 6.27 -17.21 -10.04
N GLN A 92 6.17 -15.93 -10.37
CA GLN A 92 6.72 -14.84 -9.55
C GLN A 92 5.64 -14.20 -8.68
N ILE A 93 6.06 -13.83 -7.47
CA ILE A 93 5.24 -13.04 -6.54
C ILE A 93 4.82 -11.72 -7.20
N SER A 94 3.58 -11.30 -6.96
CA SER A 94 3.12 -9.98 -7.41
C SER A 94 3.87 -8.86 -6.73
N LEU A 95 3.98 -7.71 -7.39
CA LEU A 95 4.69 -6.54 -6.84
C LEU A 95 4.07 -6.07 -5.51
N MET A 96 2.75 -6.09 -5.45
CA MET A 96 2.02 -5.70 -4.24
C MET A 96 2.27 -6.67 -3.08
N ALA A 97 2.31 -7.99 -3.35
CA ALA A 97 2.63 -8.98 -2.32
C ALA A 97 4.09 -8.87 -1.88
N GLU A 98 5.03 -8.60 -2.79
CA GLU A 98 6.45 -8.40 -2.46
C GLU A 98 6.66 -7.29 -1.44
N ILE A 99 6.07 -6.10 -1.66
CA ILE A 99 6.19 -5.00 -0.71
C ILE A 99 5.47 -5.31 0.62
N GLY A 100 4.34 -6.03 0.56
CA GLY A 100 3.63 -6.52 1.75
C GLY A 100 4.47 -7.48 2.59
N VAL A 101 5.14 -8.44 1.94
CA VAL A 101 6.07 -9.38 2.58
C VAL A 101 7.22 -8.64 3.26
N ALA A 102 7.79 -7.63 2.60
CA ALA A 102 8.86 -6.82 3.18
C ALA A 102 8.41 -6.13 4.47
N ALA A 103 7.21 -5.52 4.48
CA ALA A 103 6.64 -4.92 5.67
C ALA A 103 6.34 -5.96 6.78
N CYS A 104 5.83 -7.15 6.42
CA CYS A 104 5.60 -8.24 7.37
C CYS A 104 6.89 -8.71 8.03
N ARG A 105 7.95 -8.92 7.25
CA ARG A 105 9.27 -9.32 7.77
C ARG A 105 9.85 -8.27 8.72
N ASP A 106 9.67 -6.98 8.43
CA ASP A 106 10.10 -5.90 9.33
C ASP A 106 9.31 -5.92 10.66
N ALA A 107 7.98 -6.13 10.62
CA ALA A 107 7.16 -6.26 11.82
C ALA A 107 7.57 -7.46 12.69
N LEU A 108 7.73 -8.64 12.06
CA LEU A 108 8.15 -9.86 12.75
C LEU A 108 9.53 -9.71 13.39
N ALA A 109 10.49 -9.13 12.67
CA ALA A 109 11.84 -8.89 13.19
C ALA A 109 11.83 -7.97 14.44
N LYS A 110 11.02 -6.89 14.40
CA LYS A 110 10.86 -5.96 15.53
C LYS A 110 10.18 -6.62 16.73
N ALA A 111 9.27 -7.55 16.49
CA ALA A 111 8.60 -8.31 17.55
C ALA A 111 9.47 -9.44 18.11
N GLY A 112 10.54 -9.83 17.43
CA GLY A 112 11.31 -11.05 17.75
C GLY A 112 10.45 -12.32 17.57
N ARG A 113 9.60 -12.34 16.55
CA ARG A 113 8.70 -13.45 16.21
C ARG A 113 9.12 -14.11 14.91
N ASP A 114 8.82 -15.41 14.81
CA ASP A 114 8.90 -16.18 13.57
C ASP A 114 7.53 -16.24 12.90
N ILE A 115 7.50 -16.50 11.58
CA ILE A 115 6.24 -16.69 10.86
C ILE A 115 5.44 -17.90 11.38
N ALA A 116 6.11 -18.89 11.93
CA ALA A 116 5.48 -20.06 12.56
C ALA A 116 4.62 -19.69 13.80
N ASP A 117 4.84 -18.51 14.39
CA ASP A 117 4.04 -17.98 15.50
C ASP A 117 2.74 -17.31 15.05
N VAL A 118 2.56 -17.10 13.74
CA VAL A 118 1.42 -16.37 13.17
C VAL A 118 0.31 -17.35 12.75
N ASP A 119 -0.92 -17.06 13.16
CA ASP A 119 -2.09 -17.89 12.86
C ASP A 119 -2.86 -17.39 11.62
N ALA A 120 -2.77 -16.10 11.30
CA ALA A 120 -3.50 -15.53 10.17
C ALA A 120 -2.79 -14.32 9.55
N VAL A 121 -3.00 -14.13 8.23
CA VAL A 121 -2.63 -12.94 7.48
C VAL A 121 -3.87 -12.29 6.89
N LEU A 122 -4.13 -11.04 7.23
CA LEU A 122 -5.21 -10.23 6.67
C LEU A 122 -4.59 -9.17 5.75
N CYS A 123 -4.80 -9.27 4.44
CA CYS A 123 -4.40 -8.22 3.53
C CYS A 123 -5.53 -7.19 3.44
N ALA A 124 -5.30 -6.03 4.04
CA ALA A 124 -6.29 -4.97 4.18
C ALA A 124 -5.83 -3.74 3.39
N ALA A 125 -6.30 -3.61 2.14
CA ALA A 125 -5.83 -2.60 1.19
C ALA A 125 -6.97 -2.11 0.29
N SER A 126 -6.74 -0.98 -0.41
CA SER A 126 -7.77 -0.39 -1.27
C SER A 126 -7.75 -0.94 -2.70
N ASN A 127 -6.58 -1.23 -3.25
CA ASN A 127 -6.40 -1.61 -4.64
C ASN A 127 -5.64 -2.93 -4.73
N MET A 128 -6.36 -4.04 -4.68
CA MET A 128 -5.75 -5.36 -4.82
C MET A 128 -5.23 -5.56 -6.24
N GLN A 129 -3.97 -5.97 -6.39
CA GLN A 129 -3.35 -6.21 -7.70
C GLN A 129 -4.04 -7.35 -8.46
N ARG A 130 -4.58 -8.32 -7.72
CA ARG A 130 -5.38 -9.42 -8.28
C ARG A 130 -6.48 -9.84 -7.31
N ALA A 131 -7.56 -10.37 -7.86
CA ALA A 131 -8.68 -10.88 -7.07
C ALA A 131 -8.49 -12.34 -6.67
N TYR A 132 -7.70 -13.11 -7.42
CA TYR A 132 -7.47 -14.54 -7.21
C TYR A 132 -6.10 -14.97 -7.74
N PRO A 133 -5.30 -15.74 -6.96
CA PRO A 133 -5.53 -16.00 -5.54
C PRO A 133 -5.57 -14.70 -4.73
N ALA A 134 -6.14 -14.75 -3.50
CA ALA A 134 -6.14 -13.60 -2.60
C ALA A 134 -4.71 -13.14 -2.30
N MET A 135 -4.49 -11.82 -2.19
CA MET A 135 -3.19 -11.25 -1.89
C MET A 135 -2.63 -11.77 -0.55
N ALA A 136 -3.51 -11.96 0.45
CA ALA A 136 -3.12 -12.56 1.72
C ALA A 136 -2.53 -13.97 1.55
N VAL A 137 -3.06 -14.77 0.65
CA VAL A 137 -2.56 -16.15 0.38
C VAL A 137 -1.20 -16.11 -0.31
N GLU A 138 -1.00 -15.18 -1.24
CA GLU A 138 0.29 -14.98 -1.89
C GLU A 138 1.37 -14.52 -0.88
N ILE A 139 1.01 -13.61 0.02
CA ILE A 139 1.87 -13.15 1.11
C ILE A 139 2.20 -14.30 2.09
N GLN A 140 1.20 -15.11 2.48
CA GLN A 140 1.41 -16.29 3.33
C GLN A 140 2.41 -17.26 2.70
N HIS A 141 2.23 -17.56 1.42
CA HIS A 141 3.11 -18.47 0.69
C HIS A 141 4.56 -17.98 0.69
N GLU A 142 4.77 -16.71 0.36
CA GLU A 142 6.11 -16.11 0.28
C GLU A 142 6.77 -15.93 1.66
N LEU A 143 6.00 -15.77 2.71
CA LEU A 143 6.50 -15.78 4.09
C LEU A 143 6.88 -17.18 4.58
N GLY A 144 6.48 -18.24 3.86
CA GLY A 144 6.70 -19.62 4.27
C GLY A 144 5.74 -20.09 5.37
N MET A 145 4.55 -19.54 5.43
CA MET A 145 3.56 -19.90 6.47
C MET A 145 2.92 -21.26 6.11
N GLU A 146 3.24 -22.29 6.89
CA GLU A 146 2.75 -23.66 6.65
C GLU A 146 1.34 -23.93 7.22
N ARG A 147 0.87 -23.09 8.13
CA ARG A 147 -0.40 -23.23 8.85
C ARG A 147 -1.12 -21.91 8.91
N GLY A 148 -2.41 -21.97 9.21
CA GLY A 148 -3.23 -20.79 9.40
C GLY A 148 -4.10 -20.46 8.19
N PHE A 149 -4.61 -19.26 8.16
CA PHE A 149 -5.50 -18.80 7.11
C PHE A 149 -5.19 -17.35 6.72
N GLY A 150 -5.72 -16.93 5.56
CA GLY A 150 -5.61 -15.56 5.12
C GLY A 150 -6.76 -15.20 4.19
N PHE A 151 -7.10 -13.92 4.18
CA PHE A 151 -8.07 -13.33 3.26
C PHE A 151 -7.83 -11.85 3.07
N ASP A 152 -8.36 -11.34 1.96
CA ASP A 152 -8.31 -9.94 1.63
C ASP A 152 -9.54 -9.21 2.15
N MET A 153 -9.36 -7.95 2.56
CA MET A 153 -10.44 -7.04 2.86
C MET A 153 -10.20 -5.67 2.23
N ASN A 154 -11.26 -5.06 1.75
CA ASN A 154 -11.21 -3.74 1.13
C ASN A 154 -12.28 -2.83 1.75
N VAL A 155 -11.81 -1.88 2.52
CA VAL A 155 -12.61 -0.78 3.07
C VAL A 155 -11.90 0.55 2.72
N ALA A 156 -11.25 0.59 1.57
CA ALA A 156 -10.45 1.71 1.08
C ALA A 156 -9.47 2.24 2.15
N CYS A 157 -9.39 3.53 2.37
CA CYS A 157 -8.48 4.16 3.34
C CYS A 157 -8.68 3.69 4.79
N SER A 158 -9.80 3.04 5.12
CA SER A 158 -10.09 2.50 6.45
C SER A 158 -9.70 1.04 6.62
N SER A 159 -9.14 0.39 5.59
CA SER A 159 -8.86 -1.06 5.60
C SER A 159 -7.98 -1.47 6.78
N ALA A 160 -6.93 -0.70 7.11
CA ALA A 160 -6.06 -1.00 8.25
C ALA A 160 -6.84 -1.01 9.58
N THR A 161 -7.73 -0.05 9.80
CA THR A 161 -8.55 0.04 11.02
C THR A 161 -9.48 -1.17 11.15
N PHE A 162 -10.14 -1.55 10.05
CA PHE A 162 -11.00 -2.74 10.03
C PHE A 162 -10.19 -4.03 10.16
N GLY A 163 -9.00 -4.08 9.58
CA GLY A 163 -8.07 -5.19 9.73
C GLY A 163 -7.65 -5.40 11.20
N ILE A 164 -7.28 -4.33 11.90
CA ILE A 164 -6.94 -4.38 13.33
C ILE A 164 -8.15 -4.86 14.16
N GLN A 165 -9.35 -4.32 13.89
CA GLN A 165 -10.56 -4.75 14.60
C GLN A 165 -10.84 -6.23 14.35
N THR A 166 -10.76 -6.69 13.11
CA THR A 166 -10.97 -8.09 12.74
C THR A 166 -9.95 -9.01 13.42
N ALA A 167 -8.67 -8.64 13.43
CA ALA A 167 -7.62 -9.37 14.13
C ALA A 167 -7.92 -9.47 15.64
N ALA A 168 -8.32 -8.36 16.26
CA ALA A 168 -8.69 -8.32 17.66
C ALA A 168 -9.89 -9.24 17.97
N ASP A 169 -10.87 -9.33 17.08
CA ASP A 169 -12.04 -10.18 17.26
C ASP A 169 -11.71 -11.66 17.10
N TYR A 170 -10.79 -12.05 16.20
CA TYR A 170 -10.26 -13.41 16.12
C TYR A 170 -9.52 -13.80 17.40
N ILE A 171 -8.75 -12.89 17.99
CA ILE A 171 -8.03 -13.15 19.24
C ILE A 171 -9.00 -13.29 20.41
N ARG A 172 -9.96 -12.39 20.57
CA ARG A 172 -10.97 -12.45 21.63
C ARG A 172 -11.84 -13.69 21.57
N SER A 173 -12.16 -14.15 20.36
CA SER A 173 -12.92 -15.38 20.14
C SER A 173 -12.10 -16.67 20.33
N GLY A 174 -10.76 -16.56 20.45
CA GLY A 174 -9.85 -17.70 20.56
C GLY A 174 -9.60 -18.44 19.24
N ASN A 175 -10.01 -17.86 18.10
CA ASN A 175 -9.78 -18.43 16.77
C ASN A 175 -8.36 -18.18 16.23
N ALA A 176 -7.66 -17.19 16.77
CA ALA A 176 -6.26 -16.91 16.52
C ALA A 176 -5.60 -16.35 17.77
N ARG A 177 -4.27 -16.43 17.86
CA ARG A 177 -3.46 -15.84 18.93
C ARG A 177 -2.52 -14.76 18.40
N SER A 178 -2.20 -14.84 17.13
CA SER A 178 -1.28 -13.92 16.45
C SER A 178 -1.75 -13.69 15.01
N VAL A 179 -1.94 -12.46 14.63
CA VAL A 179 -2.48 -12.05 13.32
C VAL A 179 -1.63 -10.93 12.73
N LEU A 180 -1.15 -11.13 11.51
CA LEU A 180 -0.56 -10.07 10.70
C LEU A 180 -1.65 -9.36 9.89
N VAL A 181 -1.80 -8.07 10.09
CA VAL A 181 -2.58 -7.18 9.23
C VAL A 181 -1.60 -6.44 8.33
N VAL A 182 -1.65 -6.71 7.04
CA VAL A 182 -0.75 -6.12 6.05
C VAL A 182 -1.52 -5.20 5.11
N ASN A 183 -0.95 -4.02 4.85
CA ASN A 183 -1.57 -2.95 4.09
C ASN A 183 -0.63 -2.50 2.97
N PRO A 184 -0.48 -3.30 1.89
CA PRO A 184 0.33 -2.91 0.74
C PRO A 184 -0.50 -2.03 -0.19
N GLU A 185 0.06 -0.89 -0.63
CA GLU A 185 -0.59 0.02 -1.56
C GLU A 185 0.40 0.49 -2.63
N ILE A 186 0.07 0.24 -3.90
CA ILE A 186 0.74 0.79 -5.07
C ILE A 186 -0.23 1.73 -5.76
N THR A 187 -0.52 2.83 -5.07
CA THR A 187 -1.56 3.79 -5.49
C THR A 187 -1.13 4.62 -6.68
N SER A 188 0.19 4.73 -6.93
CA SER A 188 0.73 5.39 -8.12
C SER A 188 0.19 4.81 -9.43
N GLY A 189 -0.12 3.51 -9.47
CA GLY A 189 -0.71 2.84 -10.62
C GLY A 189 -2.18 3.16 -10.88
N HIS A 190 -2.87 3.80 -9.93
CA HIS A 190 -4.29 4.16 -10.01
C HIS A 190 -4.51 5.67 -10.07
N LEU A 191 -3.44 6.46 -9.97
CA LEU A 191 -3.50 7.92 -9.99
C LEU A 191 -3.40 8.43 -11.43
N ASN A 192 -4.25 9.41 -11.78
CA ASN A 192 -4.09 10.13 -13.04
C ASN A 192 -3.03 11.23 -12.88
N TRP A 193 -1.81 10.95 -13.28
CA TRP A 193 -0.69 11.89 -13.20
C TRP A 193 -0.85 13.14 -14.11
N ARG A 194 -1.77 13.09 -15.08
CA ARG A 194 -2.14 14.21 -15.97
C ARG A 194 -3.26 15.08 -15.40
N ASP A 195 -3.76 14.77 -14.21
CA ASP A 195 -4.76 15.59 -13.52
C ASP A 195 -4.09 16.51 -12.49
N ARG A 196 -4.06 17.82 -12.80
CA ARG A 196 -3.45 18.86 -11.98
C ARG A 196 -3.94 18.84 -10.51
N ASP A 197 -5.21 18.54 -10.32
CA ASP A 197 -5.87 18.72 -9.02
C ASP A 197 -5.77 17.49 -8.12
N SER A 198 -5.30 16.35 -8.62
CA SER A 198 -5.16 15.11 -7.85
C SER A 198 -3.80 14.41 -7.95
N HIS A 199 -2.95 14.72 -8.93
CA HIS A 199 -1.70 14.00 -9.21
C HIS A 199 -0.68 13.99 -8.07
N PHE A 200 -0.89 14.80 -7.04
CA PHE A 200 0.04 14.95 -5.92
C PHE A 200 -0.35 14.15 -4.69
N ILE A 201 -1.57 13.59 -4.62
CA ILE A 201 -2.19 13.19 -3.36
C ILE A 201 -1.72 11.84 -2.82
N PHE A 202 -1.25 10.94 -3.68
CA PHE A 202 -0.89 9.57 -3.31
C PHE A 202 0.57 9.22 -3.62
N GLY A 203 1.02 8.11 -3.03
CA GLY A 203 2.29 7.43 -3.28
C GLY A 203 2.14 5.95 -2.95
N ASP A 204 3.26 5.24 -2.92
CA ASP A 204 3.33 3.80 -2.69
C ASP A 204 3.98 3.50 -1.35
N VAL A 205 3.45 2.51 -0.64
CA VAL A 205 3.94 2.07 0.68
C VAL A 205 3.36 0.71 1.02
N ALA A 206 4.01 -0.04 1.88
CA ALA A 206 3.37 -1.14 2.58
C ALA A 206 3.62 -1.03 4.08
N THR A 207 2.60 -1.30 4.87
CA THR A 207 2.70 -1.42 6.33
C THR A 207 2.23 -2.78 6.78
N ALA A 208 2.73 -3.24 7.92
CA ALA A 208 2.23 -4.42 8.59
C ALA A 208 2.06 -4.15 10.08
N ILE A 209 1.06 -4.78 10.68
CA ILE A 209 0.72 -4.65 12.10
C ILE A 209 0.58 -6.06 12.65
N LEU A 210 1.38 -6.39 13.66
CA LEU A 210 1.26 -7.65 14.37
C LEU A 210 0.36 -7.44 15.59
N VAL A 211 -0.76 -8.16 15.61
CA VAL A 211 -1.73 -8.16 16.72
C VAL A 211 -1.66 -9.52 17.42
N GLU A 212 -1.43 -9.52 18.73
CA GLU A 212 -1.25 -10.73 19.52
C GLU A 212 -2.16 -10.76 20.76
N ALA A 213 -2.32 -11.98 21.32
CA ALA A 213 -3.08 -12.22 22.55
C ALA A 213 -2.31 -11.76 23.80
#